data_02bd60fdde7eede1c3b0ce4bf47bea05
#
_entry.id   02bd60fdde7eede1c3b0ce4bf47bea05
#
_cell.length_a   1.000
_cell.length_b   1.000
_cell.length_c   1.000
_cell.angle_alpha   90.00
_cell.angle_beta   90.00
_cell.angle_gamma   90.00
#
_symmetry.space_group_name_H-M   'P 1'
#
loop_
_entity.id
_entity.type
_entity.pdbx_description
1 polymer ?
#
loop_
_entity_poly.entity_id
_entity_poly.type
_entity_poly.pdbx_seq_one_letter_code
_entity_poly.pdbx_strand_id
1 'polypeptide(L)'
;MYKRQIYTASTVVGVVGVGAAAWPLIDQMNPDASVKALATTEVDVSLVKPGQSITVLWRGKPVFIKRRTENEITEAKAVSLTELKHPEKDEDRASNPEWLVMLGVCTHLGCVPLADKGDYNGWFCPCHGSHYDTSGRIRKGPAPTNLEIPKYEFVNSNTIKIG
;
A
#
# COMPACT_ATOMS: atom_id res chain seq x y z
N MET A 1 54.26 26.77 -18.81
CA MET A 1 52.80 27.03 -18.81
C MET A 1 52.00 25.96 -19.53
N TYR A 2 52.36 25.52 -20.73
CA TYR A 2 51.63 24.54 -21.57
C TYR A 2 51.39 23.20 -20.89
N LYS A 3 52.34 22.57 -20.23
CA LYS A 3 52.18 21.26 -19.58
C LYS A 3 51.02 21.23 -18.57
N ARG A 4 50.90 22.25 -17.75
CA ARG A 4 49.83 22.33 -16.73
C ARG A 4 48.43 22.47 -17.34
N GLN A 5 48.33 23.22 -18.46
CA GLN A 5 47.08 23.36 -19.20
C GLN A 5 46.65 22.05 -19.86
N ILE A 6 47.59 21.28 -20.42
CA ILE A 6 47.34 19.98 -21.02
C ILE A 6 46.84 19.00 -19.95
N TYR A 7 47.48 18.92 -18.79
CA TYR A 7 47.01 18.05 -17.71
C TYR A 7 45.63 18.44 -17.22
N THR A 8 45.35 19.74 -17.02
CA THR A 8 44.04 20.19 -16.62
C THR A 8 42.97 19.86 -17.66
N ALA A 9 43.23 20.12 -18.94
CA ALA A 9 42.31 19.81 -20.01
C ALA A 9 42.05 18.29 -20.12
N SER A 10 43.09 17.47 -20.04
CA SER A 10 42.96 16.01 -20.10
C SER A 10 42.18 15.48 -18.90
N THR A 11 42.38 16.02 -17.71
CA THR A 11 41.64 15.64 -16.52
C THR A 11 40.15 15.97 -16.65
N VAL A 12 39.84 17.19 -17.12
CA VAL A 12 38.43 17.59 -17.33
C VAL A 12 37.73 16.69 -18.35
N VAL A 13 38.37 16.42 -19.51
CA VAL A 13 37.85 15.56 -20.54
C VAL A 13 37.65 14.12 -20.00
N GLY A 14 38.63 13.64 -19.21
CA GLY A 14 38.53 12.31 -18.58
C GLY A 14 37.34 12.21 -17.60
N VAL A 15 37.17 13.20 -16.73
CA VAL A 15 36.05 13.22 -15.77
C VAL A 15 34.70 13.29 -16.47
N VAL A 16 34.59 14.17 -17.49
CA VAL A 16 33.35 14.29 -18.28
C VAL A 16 33.08 12.98 -19.05
N GLY A 17 34.12 12.38 -19.63
CA GLY A 17 33.99 11.10 -20.35
C GLY A 17 33.53 9.94 -19.44
N VAL A 18 34.12 9.84 -18.25
CA VAL A 18 33.67 8.82 -17.23
C VAL A 18 32.25 9.09 -16.78
N GLY A 19 31.88 10.35 -16.52
CA GLY A 19 30.52 10.74 -16.14
C GLY A 19 29.51 10.40 -17.24
N ALA A 20 29.82 10.69 -18.49
CA ALA A 20 28.98 10.36 -19.65
C ALA A 20 28.83 8.86 -19.88
N ALA A 21 29.89 8.08 -19.62
CA ALA A 21 29.83 6.61 -19.72
C ALA A 21 29.08 5.97 -18.53
N ALA A 22 29.17 6.54 -17.34
CA ALA A 22 28.48 6.04 -16.16
C ALA A 22 26.97 6.36 -16.17
N TRP A 23 26.58 7.50 -16.76
CA TRP A 23 25.18 7.94 -16.77
C TRP A 23 24.19 6.90 -17.33
N PRO A 24 24.40 6.28 -18.51
CA PRO A 24 23.49 5.27 -19.06
C PRO A 24 23.34 4.05 -18.14
N LEU A 25 24.42 3.67 -17.43
CA LEU A 25 24.39 2.55 -16.49
C LEU A 25 23.52 2.85 -15.28
N ILE A 26 23.56 4.08 -14.80
CA ILE A 26 22.71 4.55 -13.70
C ILE A 26 21.26 4.70 -14.19
N ASP A 27 21.05 5.25 -15.38
CA ASP A 27 19.72 5.49 -15.93
C ASP A 27 18.96 4.19 -16.23
N GLN A 28 19.67 3.10 -16.59
CA GLN A 28 19.07 1.76 -16.74
C GLN A 28 18.47 1.21 -15.44
N MET A 29 18.84 1.71 -14.29
CA MET A 29 18.28 1.31 -13.00
C MET A 29 16.91 1.97 -12.72
N ASN A 30 16.52 2.97 -13.50
CA ASN A 30 15.21 3.58 -13.40
C ASN A 30 14.12 2.62 -13.89
N PRO A 31 12.94 2.59 -13.21
CA PRO A 31 11.81 1.79 -13.67
C PRO A 31 11.40 2.21 -15.09
N ASP A 32 11.17 1.24 -15.95
CA ASP A 32 10.72 1.51 -17.31
C ASP A 32 9.28 2.06 -17.38
N ALA A 33 8.85 2.50 -18.55
CA ALA A 33 7.54 3.09 -18.76
C ALA A 33 6.39 2.12 -18.46
N SER A 34 6.58 0.79 -18.67
CA SER A 34 5.57 -0.23 -18.40
C SER A 34 5.36 -0.41 -16.90
N VAL A 35 6.43 -0.40 -16.10
CA VAL A 35 6.34 -0.45 -14.64
C VAL A 35 5.68 0.81 -14.08
N LYS A 36 5.97 1.99 -14.66
CA LYS A 36 5.32 3.25 -14.28
C LYS A 36 3.84 3.27 -14.67
N ALA A 37 3.47 2.71 -15.83
CA ALA A 37 2.08 2.61 -16.26
C ALA A 37 1.24 1.70 -15.36
N LEU A 38 1.86 0.66 -14.75
CA LEU A 38 1.22 -0.21 -13.75
C LEU A 38 1.24 0.39 -12.33
N ALA A 39 1.73 1.62 -12.17
CA ALA A 39 1.83 2.26 -10.87
C ALA A 39 0.46 2.60 -10.26
N THR A 40 -0.55 2.80 -11.10
CA THR A 40 -1.92 3.12 -10.67
C THR A 40 -2.91 2.10 -11.22
N THR A 41 -4.00 1.87 -10.49
CA THR A 41 -5.11 1.01 -10.88
C THR A 41 -6.41 1.72 -10.56
N GLU A 42 -7.31 1.85 -11.54
CA GLU A 42 -8.66 2.37 -11.33
C GLU A 42 -9.64 1.20 -11.19
N VAL A 43 -10.51 1.28 -10.19
CA VAL A 43 -11.46 0.23 -9.85
C VAL A 43 -12.86 0.80 -9.79
N ASP A 44 -13.78 0.25 -10.57
CA ASP A 44 -15.20 0.55 -10.47
C ASP A 44 -15.80 -0.22 -9.28
N VAL A 45 -16.34 0.53 -8.34
CA VAL A 45 -16.96 0.00 -7.11
C VAL A 45 -18.48 0.17 -7.09
N SER A 46 -19.08 0.54 -8.21
CA SER A 46 -20.53 0.80 -8.31
C SER A 46 -21.40 -0.39 -7.94
N LEU A 47 -20.92 -1.61 -8.18
CA LEU A 47 -21.64 -2.86 -7.90
C LEU A 47 -21.37 -3.44 -6.51
N VAL A 48 -20.46 -2.85 -5.74
CA VAL A 48 -20.12 -3.33 -4.40
C VAL A 48 -21.20 -2.89 -3.41
N LYS A 49 -21.90 -3.86 -2.83
CA LYS A 49 -22.96 -3.60 -1.86
C LYS A 49 -22.39 -3.39 -0.45
N PRO A 50 -23.10 -2.67 0.45
CA PRO A 50 -22.70 -2.60 1.86
C PRO A 50 -22.47 -3.99 2.47
N GLY A 51 -21.37 -4.15 3.20
CA GLY A 51 -20.89 -5.42 3.74
C GLY A 51 -20.07 -6.28 2.81
N GLN A 52 -20.01 -5.97 1.49
CA GLN A 52 -19.21 -6.73 0.53
C GLN A 52 -17.78 -6.19 0.43
N SER A 53 -16.86 -7.10 0.13
CA SER A 53 -15.49 -6.77 -0.22
C SER A 53 -15.12 -7.36 -1.58
N ILE A 54 -14.29 -6.63 -2.32
CA ILE A 54 -13.65 -7.11 -3.54
C ILE A 54 -12.14 -7.08 -3.38
N THR A 55 -11.46 -7.91 -4.17
CA THR A 55 -9.99 -7.95 -4.17
C THR A 55 -9.50 -7.63 -5.58
N VAL A 56 -8.62 -6.65 -5.67
CA VAL A 56 -7.96 -6.27 -6.92
C VAL A 56 -6.45 -6.41 -6.76
N LEU A 57 -5.74 -6.53 -7.88
CA LEU A 57 -4.28 -6.57 -7.86
C LEU A 57 -3.71 -5.19 -8.16
N TRP A 58 -2.81 -4.72 -7.30
CA TRP A 58 -2.02 -3.53 -7.50
C TRP A 58 -0.55 -3.81 -7.22
N ARG A 59 0.31 -3.58 -8.20
CA ARG A 59 1.76 -3.88 -8.13
C ARG A 59 2.05 -5.31 -7.66
N GLY A 60 1.25 -6.28 -8.14
CA GLY A 60 1.39 -7.69 -7.77
C GLY A 60 0.93 -8.05 -6.35
N LYS A 61 0.38 -7.11 -5.59
CA LYS A 61 -0.18 -7.34 -4.26
C LYS A 61 -1.71 -7.27 -4.29
N PRO A 62 -2.42 -8.12 -3.54
CA PRO A 62 -3.86 -7.98 -3.38
C PRO A 62 -4.19 -6.72 -2.59
N VAL A 63 -5.20 -5.99 -3.04
CA VAL A 63 -5.80 -4.86 -2.33
C VAL A 63 -7.25 -5.22 -2.05
N PHE A 64 -7.64 -5.15 -0.81
CA PHE A 64 -9.02 -5.30 -0.38
C PHE A 64 -9.72 -3.94 -0.44
N ILE A 65 -10.89 -3.91 -1.06
CA ILE A 65 -11.79 -2.76 -1.08
C ILE A 65 -13.10 -3.27 -0.48
N LYS A 66 -13.45 -2.78 0.70
CA LYS A 66 -14.67 -3.15 1.41
C LYS A 66 -15.60 -1.97 1.53
N ARG A 67 -16.87 -2.16 1.15
CA ARG A 67 -17.93 -1.22 1.46
C ARG A 67 -18.50 -1.58 2.82
N ARG A 68 -18.15 -0.81 3.86
CA ARG A 68 -18.52 -1.09 5.23
C ARG A 68 -19.98 -0.77 5.50
N THR A 69 -20.60 -1.53 6.39
CA THR A 69 -21.91 -1.23 6.98
C THR A 69 -21.75 -0.23 8.12
N GLU A 70 -22.85 0.45 8.49
CA GLU A 70 -22.89 1.34 9.65
C GLU A 70 -22.48 0.65 10.95
N ASN A 71 -22.84 -0.62 11.11
CA ASN A 71 -22.46 -1.42 12.27
C ASN A 71 -20.92 -1.62 12.33
N GLU A 72 -20.28 -1.97 11.21
CA GLU A 72 -18.83 -2.15 11.12
C GLU A 72 -18.08 -0.84 11.40
N ILE A 73 -18.60 0.29 10.93
CA ILE A 73 -18.03 1.62 11.19
C ILE A 73 -18.14 1.96 12.68
N THR A 74 -19.31 1.73 13.27
CA THR A 74 -19.55 2.00 14.70
C THR A 74 -18.68 1.10 15.58
N GLU A 75 -18.57 -0.18 15.27
CA GLU A 75 -17.72 -1.15 15.94
C GLU A 75 -16.24 -0.74 15.87
N ALA A 76 -15.77 -0.34 14.68
CA ALA A 76 -14.40 0.12 14.49
C ALA A 76 -14.09 1.39 15.32
N LYS A 77 -15.00 2.35 15.38
CA LYS A 77 -14.84 3.58 16.15
C LYS A 77 -14.92 3.38 17.67
N ALA A 78 -15.65 2.36 18.12
CA ALA A 78 -15.81 2.06 19.55
C ALA A 78 -14.56 1.43 20.18
N VAL A 79 -13.60 0.95 19.37
CA VAL A 79 -12.39 0.31 19.87
C VAL A 79 -11.45 1.33 20.48
N SER A 80 -11.11 1.14 21.78
CA SER A 80 -10.12 1.99 22.46
C SER A 80 -8.73 1.82 21.87
N LEU A 81 -8.01 2.91 21.63
CA LEU A 81 -6.64 2.88 21.13
C LEU A 81 -5.68 2.14 22.07
N THR A 82 -6.00 2.10 23.37
CA THR A 82 -5.19 1.39 24.38
C THR A 82 -5.29 -0.13 24.27
N GLU A 83 -6.31 -0.64 23.57
CA GLU A 83 -6.49 -2.08 23.32
C GLU A 83 -5.77 -2.56 22.06
N LEU A 84 -5.26 -1.63 21.25
CA LEU A 84 -4.64 -1.93 19.98
C LEU A 84 -3.13 -2.14 20.13
N LYS A 85 -2.60 -3.20 19.55
CA LYS A 85 -1.15 -3.44 19.47
C LYS A 85 -0.43 -2.37 18.65
N HIS A 86 -1.08 -1.88 17.62
CA HIS A 86 -0.62 -0.78 16.78
C HIS A 86 -1.74 0.28 16.77
N PRO A 87 -1.69 1.26 17.70
CA PRO A 87 -2.75 2.25 17.88
C PRO A 87 -2.92 3.15 16.65
N GLU A 88 -4.09 3.11 16.05
CA GLU A 88 -4.47 3.95 14.91
C GLU A 88 -5.99 4.13 14.92
N LYS A 89 -6.47 5.34 14.72
CA LYS A 89 -7.91 5.62 14.67
C LYS A 89 -8.50 5.09 13.38
N ASP A 90 -9.79 4.73 13.42
CA ASP A 90 -10.52 4.33 12.21
C ASP A 90 -10.54 5.45 11.15
N GLU A 91 -10.68 6.69 11.59
CA GLU A 91 -10.72 7.88 10.74
C GLU A 91 -9.43 8.11 9.95
N ASP A 92 -8.28 7.72 10.52
CA ASP A 92 -6.98 7.85 9.87
C ASP A 92 -6.77 6.77 8.78
N ARG A 93 -7.57 5.69 8.83
CA ARG A 93 -7.47 4.55 7.92
C ARG A 93 -8.45 4.62 6.75
N ALA A 94 -9.55 5.33 6.89
CA ALA A 94 -10.59 5.42 5.88
C ALA A 94 -10.93 6.89 5.62
N SER A 95 -10.49 7.44 4.49
CA SER A 95 -10.81 8.82 4.09
C SER A 95 -12.31 9.03 3.84
N ASN A 96 -13.01 7.97 3.45
CA ASN A 96 -14.47 7.88 3.43
C ASN A 96 -14.87 6.74 4.38
N PRO A 97 -15.64 6.99 5.45
CA PRO A 97 -16.01 5.97 6.44
C PRO A 97 -16.66 4.73 5.84
N GLU A 98 -17.41 4.87 4.75
CA GLU A 98 -18.08 3.76 4.06
C GLU A 98 -17.07 2.83 3.34
N TRP A 99 -15.91 3.33 2.96
CA TRP A 99 -14.95 2.60 2.13
C TRP A 99 -13.63 2.37 2.84
N LEU A 100 -13.26 1.12 3.02
CA LEU A 100 -11.96 0.71 3.53
C LEU A 100 -11.14 0.10 2.40
N VAL A 101 -9.99 0.71 2.11
CA VAL A 101 -9.05 0.26 1.07
C VAL A 101 -7.73 -0.09 1.74
N MET A 102 -7.27 -1.33 1.64
CA MET A 102 -6.03 -1.75 2.30
C MET A 102 -5.34 -2.88 1.56
N LEU A 103 -4.03 -3.00 1.74
CA LEU A 103 -3.28 -4.14 1.22
C LEU A 103 -3.71 -5.43 1.92
N GLY A 104 -4.10 -6.42 1.13
CA GLY A 104 -4.46 -7.77 1.61
C GLY A 104 -3.24 -8.62 1.89
N VAL A 105 -2.23 -8.06 2.57
CA VAL A 105 -0.96 -8.71 2.87
C VAL A 105 -0.71 -8.66 4.38
N CYS A 106 -0.74 -9.83 5.01
CA CYS A 106 -0.51 -9.96 6.44
C CYS A 106 0.89 -9.45 6.81
N THR A 107 0.95 -8.56 7.78
CA THR A 107 2.19 -7.90 8.20
C THR A 107 3.14 -8.82 8.98
N HIS A 108 2.74 -10.07 9.26
CA HIS A 108 3.63 -11.07 9.83
C HIS A 108 4.63 -11.60 8.79
N LEU A 109 4.16 -12.36 7.79
CA LEU A 109 5.00 -12.99 6.77
C LEU A 109 4.35 -12.96 5.36
N GLY A 110 3.47 -12.03 5.08
CA GLY A 110 2.97 -11.76 3.73
C GLY A 110 1.84 -12.65 3.22
N CYS A 111 1.24 -13.51 4.06
CA CYS A 111 0.06 -14.30 3.65
C CYS A 111 -1.14 -13.39 3.39
N VAL A 112 -2.07 -13.85 2.54
CA VAL A 112 -3.32 -13.14 2.24
C VAL A 112 -4.37 -13.48 3.30
N PRO A 113 -4.86 -12.51 4.11
CA PRO A 113 -5.93 -12.76 5.07
C PRO A 113 -7.27 -13.04 4.40
N LEU A 114 -8.12 -13.81 5.08
CA LEU A 114 -9.48 -14.11 4.67
C LEU A 114 -10.42 -13.05 5.23
N ALA A 115 -11.26 -12.48 4.38
CA ALA A 115 -12.29 -11.52 4.77
C ALA A 115 -13.41 -12.17 5.57
N ASP A 116 -14.07 -11.41 6.44
CA ASP A 116 -15.21 -11.79 7.24
C ASP A 116 -14.97 -13.06 8.08
N LYS A 117 -13.74 -13.18 8.60
CA LYS A 117 -13.29 -14.29 9.44
C LYS A 117 -12.52 -13.76 10.66
N GLY A 118 -12.41 -14.66 11.66
CA GLY A 118 -11.72 -14.38 12.91
C GLY A 118 -12.63 -13.80 13.99
N ASP A 119 -12.03 -13.48 15.13
CA ASP A 119 -12.74 -13.15 16.38
C ASP A 119 -13.27 -11.69 16.41
N TYR A 120 -12.94 -10.86 15.40
CA TYR A 120 -13.22 -9.41 15.38
C TYR A 120 -13.96 -8.97 14.12
N ASN A 121 -14.73 -9.85 13.48
CA ASN A 121 -15.57 -9.56 12.30
C ASN A 121 -14.85 -8.91 11.11
N GLY A 122 -13.51 -8.98 11.08
CA GLY A 122 -12.69 -8.34 10.07
C GLY A 122 -11.96 -9.35 9.18
N TRP A 123 -10.66 -9.52 9.36
CA TRP A 123 -9.84 -10.42 8.56
C TRP A 123 -9.04 -11.38 9.43
N PHE A 124 -8.93 -12.60 8.94
CA PHE A 124 -8.18 -13.66 9.61
C PHE A 124 -7.07 -14.19 8.70
N CYS A 125 -5.85 -14.19 9.19
CA CYS A 125 -4.73 -14.82 8.51
C CYS A 125 -4.53 -16.25 9.01
N PRO A 126 -4.85 -17.29 8.19
CA PRO A 126 -4.81 -18.67 8.65
C PRO A 126 -3.40 -19.23 8.81
N CYS A 127 -2.39 -18.57 8.23
CA CYS A 127 -1.01 -19.05 8.27
C CYS A 127 -0.49 -19.15 9.71
N HIS A 128 -0.72 -18.14 10.56
CA HIS A 128 -0.21 -18.11 11.93
C HIS A 128 -1.22 -17.49 12.93
N GLY A 129 -2.50 -17.37 12.54
CA GLY A 129 -3.56 -16.95 13.43
C GLY A 129 -3.54 -15.46 13.79
N SER A 130 -3.23 -14.58 12.85
CA SER A 130 -3.41 -13.14 13.06
C SER A 130 -4.85 -12.74 12.77
N HIS A 131 -5.48 -12.01 13.71
CA HIS A 131 -6.84 -11.49 13.59
C HIS A 131 -6.82 -9.98 13.50
N TYR A 132 -7.51 -9.46 12.54
CA TYR A 132 -7.69 -8.01 12.31
C TYR A 132 -9.17 -7.65 12.47
N ASP A 133 -9.44 -6.44 12.92
CA ASP A 133 -10.80 -5.93 13.08
C ASP A 133 -11.40 -5.39 11.77
N THR A 134 -12.61 -4.84 11.85
CA THR A 134 -13.37 -4.26 10.72
C THR A 134 -12.70 -3.04 10.08
N SER A 135 -11.64 -2.51 10.69
CA SER A 135 -10.77 -1.45 10.16
C SER A 135 -9.40 -1.96 9.70
N GLY A 136 -9.18 -3.29 9.73
CA GLY A 136 -7.89 -3.91 9.36
C GLY A 136 -6.78 -3.68 10.39
N ARG A 137 -7.12 -3.35 11.65
CA ARG A 137 -6.16 -3.19 12.74
C ARG A 137 -5.89 -4.53 13.41
N ILE A 138 -4.63 -4.78 13.72
CA ILE A 138 -4.24 -6.03 14.40
C ILE A 138 -4.78 -6.08 15.83
N ARG A 139 -5.50 -7.15 16.16
CA ARG A 139 -6.07 -7.39 17.50
C ARG A 139 -5.40 -8.56 18.20
N LYS A 140 -5.07 -9.64 17.47
CA LYS A 140 -4.54 -10.88 18.02
C LYS A 140 -3.59 -11.56 17.03
N GLY A 141 -2.64 -12.31 17.55
CA GLY A 141 -1.71 -13.11 16.73
C GLY A 141 -0.34 -12.44 16.54
N PRO A 142 0.54 -13.03 15.72
CA PRO A 142 1.94 -12.62 15.61
C PRO A 142 2.19 -11.38 14.74
N ALA A 143 1.22 -10.93 13.95
CA ALA A 143 1.39 -9.75 13.11
C ALA A 143 1.76 -8.52 13.98
N PRO A 144 2.80 -7.75 13.62
CA PRO A 144 3.27 -6.62 14.43
C PRO A 144 2.44 -5.35 14.22
N THR A 145 1.87 -5.14 13.03
CA THR A 145 1.20 -3.90 12.64
C THR A 145 -0.14 -4.16 11.96
N ASN A 146 -0.93 -3.10 11.81
CA ASN A 146 -2.17 -3.09 11.04
C ASN A 146 -1.90 -3.43 9.57
N LEU A 147 -2.93 -3.85 8.82
CA LEU A 147 -2.85 -3.95 7.37
C LEU A 147 -2.58 -2.55 6.78
N GLU A 148 -1.69 -2.47 5.81
CA GLU A 148 -1.24 -1.20 5.23
C GLU A 148 -2.35 -0.56 4.39
N ILE A 149 -2.51 0.76 4.50
CA ILE A 149 -3.39 1.56 3.64
C ILE A 149 -2.54 2.10 2.48
N PRO A 150 -2.81 1.69 1.22
CA PRO A 150 -2.14 2.26 0.06
C PRO A 150 -2.60 3.70 -0.15
N LYS A 151 -1.85 4.46 -0.92
CA LYS A 151 -2.37 5.74 -1.43
C LYS A 151 -3.52 5.46 -2.37
N TYR A 152 -4.65 6.11 -2.14
CA TYR A 152 -5.81 6.02 -3.02
C TYR A 152 -6.61 7.32 -3.00
N GLU A 153 -7.38 7.54 -4.04
CA GLU A 153 -8.28 8.68 -4.16
C GLU A 153 -9.59 8.26 -4.83
N PHE A 154 -10.68 8.96 -4.53
CA PHE A 154 -11.94 8.81 -5.24
C PHE A 154 -11.92 9.73 -6.47
N VAL A 155 -11.88 9.16 -7.67
CA VAL A 155 -11.99 9.90 -8.93
C VAL A 155 -13.42 10.45 -9.09
N ASN A 156 -14.39 9.66 -8.67
CA ASN A 156 -15.81 10.00 -8.59
C ASN A 156 -16.48 9.10 -7.53
N SER A 157 -17.82 9.18 -7.40
CA SER A 157 -18.59 8.38 -6.42
C SER A 157 -18.43 6.87 -6.58
N ASN A 158 -18.05 6.38 -7.76
CA ASN A 158 -18.05 4.98 -8.12
C ASN A 158 -16.67 4.45 -8.54
N THR A 159 -15.64 5.29 -8.56
CA THR A 159 -14.31 4.89 -9.03
C THR A 159 -13.24 5.26 -8.01
N ILE A 160 -12.49 4.26 -7.58
CA ILE A 160 -11.33 4.41 -6.70
C ILE A 160 -10.07 4.20 -7.55
N LYS A 161 -9.15 5.15 -7.47
CA LYS A 161 -7.81 5.04 -8.05
C LYS A 161 -6.81 4.76 -6.95
N ILE A 162 -5.98 3.74 -7.13
CA ILE A 162 -4.97 3.26 -6.19
C ILE A 162 -3.59 3.50 -6.80
N GLY A 163 -2.72 4.20 -6.07
CA GLY A 163 -1.34 4.49 -6.47
C GLY A 163 -1.01 5.93 -6.80
#